data_070beee0bbbf575411b264a9796a3619
#
_entry.id   070beee0bbbf575411b264a9796a3619
#
_cell.length_a   1.000
_cell.length_b   1.000
_cell.length_c   1.000
_cell.angle_alpha   90.00
_cell.angle_beta   90.00
_cell.angle_gamma   90.00
#
_symmetry.space_group_name_H-M   'P 1'
#
loop_
_entity.id
_entity.type
_entity.pdbx_description
1 polymer ?
#
loop_
_entity_poly.entity_id
_entity_poly.type
_entity_poly.pdbx_seq_one_letter_code
_entity_poly.pdbx_strand_id
1 'polypeptide(L)'
;NRIISLGTLALATVLSAQPAAAASYCSDGNADGLSLADMTLGGALATDCYGVVMGNDKLSAVNSLDWGSDWALLTKNESMLPATFMGLEFDLDTSGSTSGGWSLAASDVNGAMPLNLPVELDLVFVLKASNRYAAYFFDDAVLDGTDSGTWSIAFENHGGQIPGLSHLSLYARIDEDGGIPSAIPEARTYAMMLAGLGLVGFMAQRRRRQAA
;
A
#
# COMPACT_ATOMS: atom_id res chain seq x y z
N ASN A 1 53.20 -56.91 -25.76
CA ASN A 1 52.94 -55.62 -25.12
C ASN A 1 51.64 -55.04 -25.63
N ARG A 2 50.61 -55.12 -24.81
CA ARG A 2 49.30 -54.43 -25.06
C ARG A 2 49.23 -53.23 -24.18
N ILE A 3 49.17 -52.02 -24.77
CA ILE A 3 48.97 -50.77 -24.10
C ILE A 3 47.48 -50.58 -23.95
N ILE A 4 46.97 -50.55 -22.70
CA ILE A 4 45.60 -50.26 -22.37
C ILE A 4 45.55 -48.72 -22.16
N SER A 5 44.87 -48.03 -23.05
CA SER A 5 44.60 -46.59 -22.95
C SER A 5 43.39 -46.39 -22.06
N LEU A 6 43.57 -45.81 -20.84
CA LEU A 6 42.46 -45.36 -20.00
C LEU A 6 41.96 -44.00 -20.56
N GLY A 7 40.76 -44.05 -21.13
CA GLY A 7 40.03 -42.83 -21.48
C GLY A 7 39.42 -42.20 -20.23
N THR A 8 39.85 -41.01 -19.86
CA THR A 8 39.24 -40.19 -18.82
C THR A 8 37.91 -39.59 -19.33
N LEU A 9 36.81 -40.06 -18.77
CA LEU A 9 35.47 -39.51 -19.03
C LEU A 9 35.32 -38.22 -18.19
N ALA A 10 35.37 -37.05 -18.82
CA ALA A 10 35.07 -35.76 -18.17
C ALA A 10 33.57 -35.61 -18.05
N LEU A 11 33.07 -35.70 -16.82
CA LEU A 11 31.66 -35.41 -16.50
C LEU A 11 31.48 -33.88 -16.45
N ALA A 12 30.94 -33.32 -17.52
CA ALA A 12 30.55 -31.89 -17.54
C ALA A 12 29.26 -31.72 -16.74
N THR A 13 29.35 -31.15 -15.54
CA THR A 13 28.19 -30.71 -14.78
C THR A 13 27.65 -29.43 -15.43
N VAL A 14 26.51 -29.55 -16.10
CA VAL A 14 25.76 -28.43 -16.59
C VAL A 14 25.08 -27.79 -15.37
N LEU A 15 25.65 -26.70 -14.83
CA LEU A 15 24.91 -25.80 -13.90
C LEU A 15 23.77 -25.18 -14.71
N SER A 16 22.58 -25.69 -14.56
CA SER A 16 21.37 -24.96 -14.99
C SER A 16 21.19 -23.75 -14.10
N ALA A 17 21.55 -22.57 -14.62
CA ALA A 17 21.11 -21.31 -14.02
C ALA A 17 19.58 -21.28 -14.09
N GLN A 18 18.89 -21.44 -12.96
CA GLN A 18 17.47 -21.16 -12.90
C GLN A 18 17.27 -19.68 -13.20
N PRO A 19 16.39 -19.32 -14.16
CA PRO A 19 16.03 -17.93 -14.34
C PRO A 19 15.47 -17.42 -13.00
N ALA A 20 15.97 -16.27 -12.54
CA ALA A 20 15.33 -15.57 -11.44
C ALA A 20 13.87 -15.33 -11.88
N ALA A 21 12.91 -15.75 -11.07
CA ALA A 21 11.53 -15.45 -11.34
C ALA A 21 11.41 -13.92 -11.51
N ALA A 22 10.75 -13.48 -12.57
CA ALA A 22 10.49 -12.08 -12.78
C ALA A 22 9.49 -11.61 -11.72
N ALA A 23 9.74 -10.47 -11.10
CA ALA A 23 8.78 -9.88 -10.18
C ALA A 23 7.45 -9.63 -10.90
N SER A 24 6.33 -9.92 -10.24
CA SER A 24 5.00 -9.86 -10.82
C SER A 24 4.00 -9.25 -9.83
N TYR A 25 2.83 -8.86 -10.36
CA TYR A 25 1.74 -8.34 -9.55
C TYR A 25 0.93 -9.48 -8.92
N CYS A 26 0.35 -9.23 -7.74
CA CYS A 26 -0.60 -10.15 -7.11
C CYS A 26 -1.85 -10.36 -7.96
N SER A 27 -2.30 -9.33 -8.66
CA SER A 27 -3.42 -9.36 -9.60
C SER A 27 -3.19 -10.30 -10.78
N ASP A 28 -1.94 -10.55 -11.15
CA ASP A 28 -1.58 -11.49 -12.21
C ASP A 28 -1.62 -12.97 -11.75
N GLY A 29 -1.85 -13.20 -10.45
CA GLY A 29 -1.95 -14.55 -9.87
C GLY A 29 -0.62 -15.29 -9.76
N ASN A 30 0.53 -14.62 -9.85
CA ASN A 30 1.87 -15.22 -9.87
C ASN A 30 2.89 -14.46 -9.00
N ALA A 31 2.49 -14.03 -7.85
CA ALA A 31 3.23 -13.11 -6.98
C ALA A 31 4.25 -13.77 -6.04
N ASP A 32 4.96 -14.83 -6.44
CA ASP A 32 6.08 -15.46 -5.70
C ASP A 32 5.82 -15.69 -4.19
N GLY A 33 4.58 -16.07 -3.83
CA GLY A 33 4.15 -16.32 -2.46
C GLY A 33 3.65 -15.06 -1.72
N LEU A 34 3.65 -13.89 -2.34
CA LEU A 34 3.05 -12.69 -1.77
C LEU A 34 1.52 -12.80 -1.72
N SER A 35 0.94 -12.14 -0.74
CA SER A 35 -0.50 -12.06 -0.53
C SER A 35 -0.90 -10.63 -0.20
N LEU A 36 -2.09 -10.22 -0.63
CA LEU A 36 -2.67 -8.92 -0.25
C LEU A 36 -2.79 -8.77 1.28
N ALA A 37 -2.86 -9.89 2.01
CA ALA A 37 -2.94 -9.91 3.46
C ALA A 37 -1.59 -9.68 4.16
N ASP A 38 -0.46 -9.66 3.42
CA ASP A 38 0.85 -9.39 3.99
C ASP A 38 1.02 -7.93 4.43
N MET A 39 0.13 -7.04 3.98
CA MET A 39 0.03 -5.66 4.42
C MET A 39 -1.43 -5.28 4.59
N THR A 40 -1.76 -4.68 5.75
CA THR A 40 -3.11 -4.19 6.01
C THR A 40 -3.09 -2.73 6.45
N LEU A 41 -4.17 -2.00 6.17
CA LEU A 41 -4.42 -0.63 6.64
C LEU A 41 -5.83 -0.59 7.25
N GLY A 42 -5.95 -0.25 8.53
CA GLY A 42 -7.24 -0.21 9.22
C GLY A 42 -7.98 -1.57 9.23
N GLY A 43 -7.28 -2.67 8.98
CA GLY A 43 -7.85 -4.01 8.79
C GLY A 43 -8.27 -4.33 7.34
N ALA A 44 -8.24 -3.37 6.42
CA ALA A 44 -8.39 -3.63 5.00
C ALA A 44 -7.10 -4.25 4.43
N LEU A 45 -7.24 -5.15 3.45
CA LEU A 45 -6.13 -5.75 2.73
C LEU A 45 -5.61 -4.76 1.67
N ALA A 46 -4.35 -4.92 1.25
CA ALA A 46 -3.85 -4.20 0.09
C ALA A 46 -4.73 -4.45 -1.15
N THR A 47 -4.84 -3.45 -2.02
CA THR A 47 -5.57 -3.53 -3.30
C THR A 47 -4.81 -4.38 -4.31
N ASP A 48 -3.48 -4.23 -4.34
CA ASP A 48 -2.57 -5.05 -5.15
C ASP A 48 -1.21 -5.17 -4.46
N CYS A 49 -0.35 -6.07 -4.94
CA CYS A 49 1.03 -6.17 -4.51
C CYS A 49 1.96 -6.43 -5.70
N TYR A 50 3.24 -6.12 -5.52
CA TYR A 50 4.28 -6.36 -6.53
C TYR A 50 5.57 -6.85 -5.89
N GLY A 51 6.18 -7.84 -6.45
CA GLY A 51 7.49 -8.36 -6.01
C GLY A 51 7.66 -9.83 -6.41
N VAL A 52 8.68 -10.47 -5.94
CA VAL A 52 9.74 -10.02 -5.01
C VAL A 52 10.88 -9.43 -5.83
N VAL A 53 11.27 -8.21 -5.57
CA VAL A 53 12.30 -7.50 -6.33
C VAL A 53 13.64 -7.55 -5.61
N MET A 54 14.74 -7.80 -6.35
CA MET A 54 16.09 -7.71 -5.81
C MET A 54 16.58 -6.26 -5.80
N GLY A 55 17.23 -5.87 -4.71
CA GLY A 55 17.83 -4.55 -4.58
C GLY A 55 17.17 -3.69 -3.52
N ASN A 56 17.29 -2.36 -3.66
CA ASN A 56 16.72 -1.39 -2.75
C ASN A 56 15.47 -0.75 -3.36
N ASP A 57 14.51 -0.46 -2.50
CA ASP A 57 13.37 0.37 -2.81
C ASP A 57 13.85 1.80 -3.12
N LYS A 58 13.60 2.25 -4.32
CA LYS A 58 13.89 3.61 -4.79
C LYS A 58 12.61 4.21 -5.36
N LEU A 59 12.46 5.51 -5.20
CA LEU A 59 11.33 6.24 -5.78
C LEU A 59 11.15 5.95 -7.28
N SER A 60 12.26 5.85 -8.04
CA SER A 60 12.20 5.51 -9.47
C SER A 60 11.66 4.10 -9.74
N ALA A 61 11.86 3.16 -8.83
CA ALA A 61 11.30 1.81 -8.95
C ALA A 61 9.80 1.83 -8.69
N VAL A 62 9.34 2.56 -7.67
CA VAL A 62 7.91 2.73 -7.39
C VAL A 62 7.21 3.45 -8.53
N ASN A 63 7.80 4.51 -9.09
CA ASN A 63 7.29 5.23 -10.25
C ASN A 63 7.29 4.42 -11.57
N SER A 64 7.89 3.24 -11.58
CA SER A 64 7.87 2.35 -12.75
C SER A 64 6.82 1.23 -12.63
N LEU A 65 6.06 1.19 -11.54
CA LEU A 65 4.98 0.24 -11.35
C LEU A 65 3.73 0.67 -12.13
N ASP A 66 2.90 -0.30 -12.50
CA ASP A 66 1.67 -0.05 -13.27
C ASP A 66 0.57 0.67 -12.44
N TRP A 67 0.85 0.97 -11.17
CA TRP A 67 -0.02 1.76 -10.29
C TRP A 67 0.09 3.27 -10.52
N GLY A 68 0.76 3.71 -11.60
CA GLY A 68 0.90 5.10 -12.00
C GLY A 68 2.23 5.74 -11.60
N SER A 69 2.38 7.03 -11.86
CA SER A 69 3.57 7.84 -11.62
C SER A 69 3.32 8.92 -10.57
N ASP A 70 4.33 9.78 -10.38
CA ASP A 70 4.27 10.94 -9.47
C ASP A 70 4.19 10.60 -7.98
N TRP A 71 4.62 9.39 -7.63
CA TRP A 71 4.79 8.98 -6.24
C TRP A 71 5.82 9.86 -5.52
N ALA A 72 5.54 10.22 -4.29
CA ALA A 72 6.48 10.86 -3.37
C ALA A 72 6.78 9.93 -2.20
N LEU A 73 8.04 9.88 -1.76
CA LEU A 73 8.37 9.20 -0.50
C LEU A 73 7.78 10.01 0.64
N LEU A 74 6.82 9.44 1.35
CA LEU A 74 6.16 10.08 2.47
C LEU A 74 7.00 9.97 3.74
N THR A 75 7.42 8.75 4.10
CA THR A 75 8.25 8.51 5.28
C THR A 75 8.86 7.10 5.27
N LYS A 76 9.80 6.84 6.18
CA LYS A 76 10.35 5.52 6.50
C LYS A 76 10.44 5.37 8.01
N ASN A 77 10.20 4.17 8.51
CA ASN A 77 10.28 3.90 9.96
C ASN A 77 11.68 4.10 10.59
N GLU A 78 12.73 4.24 9.76
CA GLU A 78 14.10 4.57 10.22
C GLU A 78 14.42 6.07 10.06
N SER A 79 13.51 6.88 9.55
CA SER A 79 13.73 8.32 9.34
C SER A 79 13.70 9.07 10.66
N MET A 80 14.76 9.81 10.97
CA MET A 80 14.81 10.68 12.15
C MET A 80 14.04 12.00 11.98
N LEU A 81 13.60 12.30 10.77
CA LEU A 81 12.87 13.54 10.45
C LEU A 81 11.57 13.17 9.75
N PRO A 82 10.44 13.72 10.21
CA PRO A 82 9.18 13.55 9.52
C PRO A 82 9.27 14.16 8.12
N ALA A 83 8.68 13.48 7.15
CA ALA A 83 8.54 14.03 5.80
C ALA A 83 7.28 14.90 5.74
N THR A 84 7.36 15.99 4.97
CA THR A 84 6.23 16.88 4.77
C THR A 84 5.60 16.63 3.41
N PHE A 85 4.30 16.37 3.39
CA PHE A 85 3.51 16.19 2.18
C PHE A 85 2.16 16.87 2.35
N MET A 86 1.74 17.74 1.43
CA MET A 86 0.49 18.52 1.50
C MET A 86 0.32 19.34 2.78
N GLY A 87 1.41 19.80 3.41
CA GLY A 87 1.36 20.54 4.68
C GLY A 87 1.15 19.66 5.91
N LEU A 88 1.20 18.35 5.77
CA LEU A 88 1.19 17.38 6.87
C LEU A 88 2.60 16.81 7.09
N GLU A 89 2.93 16.53 8.34
CA GLU A 89 4.09 15.75 8.75
C GLU A 89 3.65 14.33 9.08
N PHE A 90 4.43 13.34 8.62
CA PHE A 90 4.13 11.92 8.79
C PHE A 90 5.24 11.23 9.56
N ASP A 91 4.85 10.48 10.57
CA ASP A 91 5.73 9.64 11.39
C ASP A 91 5.28 8.19 11.33
N LEU A 92 6.17 7.28 10.96
CA LEU A 92 5.91 5.87 10.72
C LEU A 92 6.71 5.02 11.67
N ASP A 93 6.02 4.29 12.54
CA ASP A 93 6.61 3.31 13.44
C ASP A 93 6.27 1.88 13.03
N THR A 94 7.18 0.96 13.35
CA THR A 94 6.97 -0.48 13.14
C THR A 94 7.39 -1.29 14.36
N SER A 95 6.73 -2.42 14.56
CA SER A 95 7.08 -3.43 15.56
C SER A 95 7.22 -4.80 14.92
N GLY A 96 7.96 -5.70 15.57
CA GLY A 96 8.19 -7.05 15.10
C GLY A 96 9.47 -7.19 14.26
N SER A 97 9.73 -8.41 13.80
CA SER A 97 10.93 -8.73 13.02
C SER A 97 10.60 -9.29 11.65
N THR A 98 9.84 -10.37 11.56
CA THR A 98 9.39 -11.00 10.30
C THR A 98 7.92 -10.72 10.02
N SER A 99 7.20 -10.28 11.04
CA SER A 99 5.83 -9.79 10.99
C SER A 99 5.57 -8.91 12.20
N GLY A 100 4.57 -8.03 12.12
CA GLY A 100 4.22 -7.15 13.22
C GLY A 100 3.14 -6.14 12.87
N GLY A 101 3.09 -5.09 13.67
CA GLY A 101 2.23 -3.93 13.44
C GLY A 101 3.02 -2.74 12.94
N TRP A 102 2.31 -1.81 12.33
CA TRP A 102 2.79 -0.48 12.02
C TRP A 102 1.76 0.57 12.45
N SER A 103 2.23 1.79 12.71
CA SER A 103 1.39 2.95 12.97
C SER A 103 1.94 4.17 12.23
N LEU A 104 1.03 4.98 11.72
CA LEU A 104 1.32 6.24 11.03
C LEU A 104 0.61 7.36 11.77
N ALA A 105 1.37 8.34 12.26
CA ALA A 105 0.83 9.57 12.79
C ALA A 105 0.98 10.67 11.74
N ALA A 106 -0.11 11.40 11.47
CA ALA A 106 -0.10 12.58 10.62
C ALA A 106 -0.47 13.81 11.45
N SER A 107 0.32 14.87 11.34
CA SER A 107 0.09 16.14 12.04
C SER A 107 0.29 17.33 11.10
N ASP A 108 -0.44 18.42 11.34
CA ASP A 108 -0.28 19.65 10.57
C ASP A 108 1.01 20.36 10.97
N VAL A 109 1.86 20.71 9.99
CA VAL A 109 3.12 21.43 10.18
C VAL A 109 2.94 22.81 10.82
N ASN A 110 1.77 23.41 10.73
CA ASN A 110 1.49 24.75 11.24
C ASN A 110 0.91 24.75 12.66
N GLY A 111 0.72 23.57 13.29
CA GLY A 111 0.18 23.45 14.65
C GLY A 111 -1.26 23.97 14.82
N ALA A 112 -1.91 24.32 13.72
CA ALA A 112 -3.34 24.60 13.69
C ALA A 112 -4.11 23.27 13.70
N MET A 113 -5.38 23.30 14.08
CA MET A 113 -6.26 22.15 13.91
C MET A 113 -6.07 21.58 12.50
N PRO A 114 -5.92 20.26 12.33
CA PRO A 114 -5.60 19.68 11.02
C PRO A 114 -6.73 19.94 10.03
N LEU A 115 -6.58 21.03 9.27
CA LEU A 115 -7.53 21.41 8.22
C LEU A 115 -7.40 20.50 6.99
N ASN A 116 -6.30 19.72 6.93
CA ASN A 116 -5.95 18.86 5.82
C ASN A 116 -6.22 17.37 6.11
N LEU A 117 -6.92 17.04 7.19
CA LEU A 117 -7.37 15.68 7.52
C LEU A 117 -8.91 15.66 7.66
N PRO A 118 -9.56 14.55 7.27
CA PRO A 118 -8.98 13.40 6.58
C PRO A 118 -8.53 13.74 5.18
N VAL A 119 -7.53 13.01 4.68
CA VAL A 119 -7.03 13.11 3.31
C VAL A 119 -7.13 11.74 2.63
N GLU A 120 -7.53 11.74 1.36
CA GLU A 120 -7.60 10.55 0.51
C GLU A 120 -6.38 10.53 -0.41
N LEU A 121 -5.64 9.44 -0.38
CA LEU A 121 -4.37 9.28 -1.08
C LEU A 121 -4.23 7.86 -1.59
N ASP A 122 -3.58 7.70 -2.70
CA ASP A 122 -2.99 6.43 -3.07
C ASP A 122 -1.72 6.20 -2.26
N LEU A 123 -1.58 5.00 -1.70
CA LEU A 123 -0.46 4.64 -0.86
C LEU A 123 0.27 3.41 -1.39
N VAL A 124 1.60 3.42 -1.33
CA VAL A 124 2.43 2.24 -1.54
C VAL A 124 3.33 2.01 -0.33
N PHE A 125 3.09 0.92 0.36
CA PHE A 125 4.00 0.42 1.38
C PHE A 125 5.04 -0.49 0.77
N VAL A 126 6.32 -0.31 1.11
CA VAL A 126 7.40 -1.19 0.65
C VAL A 126 8.05 -1.86 1.84
N LEU A 127 7.89 -3.18 1.94
CA LEU A 127 8.56 -4.03 2.91
C LEU A 127 9.95 -4.40 2.37
N LYS A 128 10.98 -3.81 2.95
CA LYS A 128 12.38 -4.11 2.62
C LYS A 128 12.97 -5.06 3.64
N ALA A 129 13.48 -6.20 3.17
CA ALA A 129 14.12 -7.19 4.02
C ALA A 129 15.32 -7.83 3.30
N SER A 130 16.48 -7.86 3.95
CA SER A 130 17.74 -8.28 3.32
C SER A 130 18.03 -7.47 2.04
N ASN A 131 18.29 -8.13 0.91
CA ASN A 131 18.49 -7.50 -0.39
C ASN A 131 17.28 -7.57 -1.33
N ARG A 132 16.08 -7.76 -0.77
CA ARG A 132 14.82 -7.89 -1.53
C ARG A 132 13.75 -6.99 -0.93
N TYR A 133 12.74 -6.68 -1.75
CA TYR A 133 11.57 -5.95 -1.28
C TYR A 133 10.29 -6.40 -2.00
N ALA A 134 9.16 -6.16 -1.36
CA ALA A 134 7.82 -6.27 -1.92
C ALA A 134 7.07 -4.95 -1.68
N ALA A 135 6.24 -4.56 -2.63
CA ALA A 135 5.41 -3.36 -2.58
C ALA A 135 3.93 -3.74 -2.48
N TYR A 136 3.15 -2.96 -1.73
CA TYR A 136 1.72 -3.17 -1.49
C TYR A 136 0.98 -1.87 -1.72
N PHE A 137 0.03 -1.90 -2.63
CA PHE A 137 -0.74 -0.75 -3.07
C PHE A 137 -2.09 -0.70 -2.35
N PHE A 138 -2.47 0.49 -1.93
CA PHE A 138 -3.79 0.83 -1.42
C PHE A 138 -4.33 1.99 -2.25
N ASP A 139 -5.42 1.74 -2.93
CA ASP A 139 -6.17 2.67 -3.75
C ASP A 139 -7.13 3.45 -2.85
N ASP A 140 -7.25 4.76 -3.05
CA ASP A 140 -8.18 5.64 -2.33
C ASP A 140 -8.13 5.49 -0.80
N ALA A 141 -6.94 5.39 -0.22
CA ALA A 141 -6.78 5.26 1.21
C ALA A 141 -7.09 6.58 1.95
N VAL A 142 -8.01 6.54 2.89
CA VAL A 142 -8.35 7.69 3.73
C VAL A 142 -7.50 7.67 4.99
N LEU A 143 -6.67 8.70 5.17
CA LEU A 143 -5.88 8.93 6.38
C LEU A 143 -6.58 9.97 7.25
N ASP A 144 -6.81 9.64 8.52
CA ASP A 144 -7.52 10.51 9.48
C ASP A 144 -6.63 11.13 10.57
N GLY A 145 -5.33 10.80 10.54
CA GLY A 145 -4.32 11.33 11.43
C GLY A 145 -3.68 10.32 12.37
N THR A 146 -4.28 9.14 12.55
CA THR A 146 -3.67 8.04 13.32
C THR A 146 -4.10 6.71 12.73
N ASP A 147 -3.33 6.25 11.76
CA ASP A 147 -3.60 5.05 11.01
C ASP A 147 -2.68 3.92 11.46
N SER A 148 -3.12 2.69 11.28
CA SER A 148 -2.34 1.52 11.69
C SER A 148 -2.73 0.28 10.90
N GLY A 149 -1.87 -0.71 10.97
CA GLY A 149 -2.12 -1.99 10.33
C GLY A 149 -1.12 -3.05 10.73
N THR A 150 -1.10 -4.13 9.97
CA THR A 150 -0.18 -5.25 10.17
C THR A 150 0.66 -5.47 8.92
N TRP A 151 1.80 -6.09 9.10
CA TRP A 151 2.69 -6.47 8.02
C TRP A 151 3.31 -7.85 8.27
N SER A 152 3.67 -8.56 7.20
CA SER A 152 4.43 -9.81 7.24
C SER A 152 5.37 -9.94 6.04
N ILE A 153 6.56 -10.50 6.27
CA ILE A 153 7.49 -10.85 5.20
C ILE A 153 7.13 -12.25 4.69
N ALA A 154 6.63 -12.33 3.46
CA ALA A 154 6.24 -13.58 2.81
C ALA A 154 7.32 -14.16 1.89
N PHE A 155 8.49 -13.49 1.79
CA PHE A 155 9.56 -13.90 0.88
C PHE A 155 10.85 -14.30 1.63
N GLU A 156 11.63 -15.15 0.98
CA GLU A 156 12.87 -15.69 1.52
C GLU A 156 14.09 -14.90 1.03
N ASN A 157 15.16 -14.95 1.82
CA ASN A 157 16.48 -14.49 1.40
C ASN A 157 17.16 -15.56 0.51
N HIS A 158 18.41 -15.30 0.08
CA HIS A 158 19.20 -16.26 -0.72
C HIS A 158 19.46 -17.61 -0.01
N GLY A 159 19.32 -17.64 1.32
CA GLY A 159 19.51 -18.84 2.15
C GLY A 159 18.24 -19.62 2.45
N GLY A 160 17.10 -19.29 1.83
CA GLY A 160 15.82 -19.96 2.06
C GLY A 160 15.21 -19.67 3.45
N GLN A 161 15.53 -18.53 4.04
CA GLN A 161 15.02 -18.12 5.35
C GLN A 161 14.24 -16.81 5.19
N ILE A 162 13.15 -16.66 5.94
CA ILE A 162 12.42 -15.38 6.04
C ILE A 162 13.30 -14.37 6.78
N PRO A 163 13.73 -13.29 6.12
CA PRO A 163 14.59 -12.29 6.74
C PRO A 163 13.78 -11.35 7.65
N GLY A 164 14.45 -10.74 8.63
CA GLY A 164 13.86 -9.65 9.38
C GLY A 164 13.68 -8.40 8.53
N LEU A 165 12.69 -7.58 8.88
CA LEU A 165 12.44 -6.28 8.27
C LEU A 165 13.68 -5.39 8.41
N SER A 166 14.15 -4.85 7.31
CA SER A 166 15.21 -3.83 7.32
C SER A 166 14.59 -2.45 7.51
N HIS A 167 13.56 -2.13 6.72
CA HIS A 167 12.72 -0.95 6.90
C HIS A 167 11.39 -1.10 6.18
N LEU A 168 10.42 -0.30 6.61
CA LEU A 168 9.15 -0.04 5.93
C LEU A 168 9.21 1.37 5.35
N SER A 169 8.98 1.50 4.05
CA SER A 169 8.84 2.79 3.37
C SER A 169 7.39 3.00 2.98
N LEU A 170 6.92 4.23 3.12
CA LEU A 170 5.60 4.65 2.67
C LEU A 170 5.75 5.72 1.59
N TYR A 171 5.14 5.46 0.44
CA TYR A 171 5.00 6.40 -0.67
C TYR A 171 3.54 6.78 -0.81
N ALA A 172 3.30 8.03 -1.22
CA ALA A 172 1.96 8.51 -1.50
C ALA A 172 1.93 9.31 -2.80
N ARG A 173 0.75 9.38 -3.38
CA ARG A 173 0.40 10.35 -4.42
C ARG A 173 -1.04 10.82 -4.21
N ILE A 174 -1.35 11.96 -4.77
CA ILE A 174 -2.72 12.46 -4.84
C ILE A 174 -3.37 11.74 -6.01
N ASP A 175 -4.52 11.10 -5.76
CA ASP A 175 -5.30 10.51 -6.85
C ASP A 175 -5.76 11.59 -7.85
N GLU A 176 -5.92 11.20 -9.12
CA GLU A 176 -6.33 12.13 -10.21
C GLU A 176 -7.70 12.77 -9.96
N ASP A 177 -8.53 12.15 -9.13
CA ASP A 177 -9.85 12.66 -8.73
C ASP A 177 -9.81 13.69 -7.59
N GLY A 178 -8.61 14.00 -7.06
CA GLY A 178 -8.37 15.25 -6.33
C GLY A 178 -8.29 15.21 -4.82
N GLY A 179 -7.90 14.12 -4.17
CA GLY A 179 -7.34 14.14 -2.79
C GLY A 179 -8.18 14.75 -1.66
N ILE A 180 -9.37 15.20 -1.95
CA ILE A 180 -10.34 15.64 -0.94
C ILE A 180 -11.41 14.55 -0.90
N PRO A 181 -11.62 13.88 0.24
CA PRO A 181 -12.67 12.89 0.35
C PRO A 181 -13.95 13.45 -0.24
N SER A 182 -14.51 12.74 -1.21
CA SER A 182 -15.79 13.11 -1.81
C SER A 182 -16.75 13.41 -0.65
N ALA A 183 -17.13 14.65 -0.48
CA ALA A 183 -17.82 15.13 0.71
C ALA A 183 -18.97 14.18 1.00
N ILE A 184 -18.89 13.43 2.10
CA ILE A 184 -20.03 12.66 2.63
C ILE A 184 -21.19 13.67 2.61
N PRO A 185 -22.30 13.43 1.88
CA PRO A 185 -23.37 14.40 1.74
C PRO A 185 -23.73 14.90 3.15
N GLU A 186 -23.38 16.14 3.44
CA GLU A 186 -23.52 16.72 4.78
C GLU A 186 -24.91 16.42 5.31
N ALA A 187 -25.05 16.25 6.61
CA ALA A 187 -26.35 16.04 7.26
C ALA A 187 -27.42 17.05 6.80
N ARG A 188 -26.99 18.21 6.30
CA ARG A 188 -27.82 19.22 5.61
C ARG A 188 -28.47 18.69 4.32
N THR A 189 -27.77 17.89 3.52
CA THR A 189 -28.31 17.30 2.27
C THR A 189 -29.42 16.31 2.59
N TYR A 190 -29.22 15.45 3.61
CA TYR A 190 -30.26 14.55 4.08
C TYR A 190 -31.43 15.33 4.72
N ALA A 191 -31.17 16.37 5.47
CA ALA A 191 -32.19 17.22 6.07
C ALA A 191 -33.02 17.93 4.98
N MET A 192 -32.40 18.45 3.93
CA MET A 192 -33.09 19.07 2.80
C MET A 192 -33.89 18.07 1.99
N MET A 193 -33.38 16.87 1.79
CA MET A 193 -34.12 15.79 1.10
C MET A 193 -35.35 15.36 1.89
N LEU A 194 -35.21 15.18 3.23
CA LEU A 194 -36.31 14.85 4.12
C LEU A 194 -37.33 15.98 4.20
N ALA A 195 -36.89 17.23 4.25
CA ALA A 195 -37.79 18.40 4.21
C ALA A 195 -38.57 18.49 2.89
N GLY A 196 -37.89 18.23 1.76
CA GLY A 196 -38.53 18.19 0.44
C GLY A 196 -39.59 17.09 0.34
N LEU A 197 -39.28 15.86 0.78
CA LEU A 197 -40.23 14.74 0.83
C LEU A 197 -41.41 15.01 1.76
N GLY A 198 -41.13 15.63 2.94
CA GLY A 198 -42.16 16.04 3.88
C GLY A 198 -43.13 17.05 3.29
N LEU A 199 -42.62 18.05 2.54
CA LEU A 199 -43.43 19.07 1.89
C LEU A 199 -44.35 18.48 0.77
N VAL A 200 -43.78 17.55 -0.04
CA VAL A 200 -44.54 16.84 -1.07
C VAL A 200 -45.64 15.97 -0.44
N GLY A 201 -45.31 15.23 0.62
CA GLY A 201 -46.30 14.42 1.36
C GLY A 201 -47.43 15.27 1.96
N PHE A 202 -47.07 16.42 2.56
CA PHE A 202 -48.08 17.35 3.11
C PHE A 202 -49.02 17.91 2.02
N MET A 203 -48.47 18.33 0.87
CA MET A 203 -49.30 18.81 -0.24
C MET A 203 -50.21 17.72 -0.78
N ALA A 204 -49.75 16.49 -0.93
CA ALA A 204 -50.56 15.37 -1.38
C ALA A 204 -51.70 15.07 -0.40
N GLN A 205 -51.44 15.10 0.90
CA GLN A 205 -52.48 14.90 1.91
C GLN A 205 -53.50 16.02 1.93
N ARG A 206 -53.11 17.28 1.73
CA ARG A 206 -54.01 18.42 1.66
C ARG A 206 -54.96 18.33 0.46
N ARG A 207 -54.46 17.91 -0.73
CA ARG A 207 -55.27 17.68 -1.91
C ARG A 207 -56.34 16.61 -1.71
N ARG A 208 -56.00 15.50 -1.04
CA ARG A 208 -56.95 14.43 -0.72
C ARG A 208 -58.10 14.89 0.16
N ARG A 209 -57.81 15.80 1.15
CA ARG A 209 -58.84 16.35 2.06
C ARG A 209 -59.77 17.37 1.38
N GLN A 210 -59.37 17.94 0.26
CA GLN A 210 -60.21 18.89 -0.51
C GLN A 210 -61.10 18.19 -1.58
N ALA A 211 -60.80 16.93 -1.88
CA ALA A 211 -61.54 16.12 -2.86
C ALA A 211 -62.57 15.18 -2.23
N ALA A 212 -62.67 15.14 -0.90
CA ALA A 212 -63.67 14.42 -0.11
C ALA A 212 -64.66 15.41 0.50
#